data_4af4f4879ac0c7ae01f14e9190c2edc7
#
_entry.id   4af4f4879ac0c7ae01f14e9190c2edc7
#
_cell.length_a   1.000
_cell.length_b   1.000
_cell.length_c   1.000
_cell.angle_alpha   90.00
_cell.angle_beta   90.00
_cell.angle_gamma   90.00
#
_symmetry.space_group_name_H-M   'P 1'
#
loop_
_entity.id
_entity.type
_entity.pdbx_description
1 polymer ?
#
loop_
_entity_poly.entity_id
_entity_poly.type
_entity_poly.pdbx_seq_one_letter_code
_entity_poly.pdbx_strand_id
1 'polypeptide(L)'
;MKSKRFEIGLEQLQEIDGASGEKVIQTLEDIAPDLGEYIIEFAFGDIYSRQGLSLQEREVITITSLLTLGGCEPQLEVHINGSLNVGISPEKIIETFIQCIPYVGFPKVLNATFVAKKIFSERNLILGSNTNDGR
;
A
#
# COMPACT_ATOMS: atom_id res chain seq x y z
N MET A 1 -18.10 -22.98 -1.44
CA MET A 1 -16.88 -23.01 -2.24
C MET A 1 -16.58 -21.64 -2.78
N LYS A 2 -15.36 -21.18 -2.64
CA LYS A 2 -14.99 -19.86 -3.11
C LYS A 2 -14.72 -19.88 -4.61
N SER A 3 -14.91 -18.73 -5.24
CA SER A 3 -14.70 -18.60 -6.67
C SER A 3 -13.21 -18.61 -7.01
N LYS A 4 -12.90 -18.79 -8.29
CA LYS A 4 -11.52 -18.72 -8.75
C LYS A 4 -10.96 -17.32 -8.55
N ARG A 5 -11.79 -16.31 -8.73
CA ARG A 5 -11.40 -14.91 -8.47
C ARG A 5 -10.99 -14.74 -7.01
N PHE A 6 -11.70 -15.36 -6.12
CA PHE A 6 -11.38 -15.31 -4.69
C PHE A 6 -10.03 -15.96 -4.41
N GLU A 7 -9.79 -17.13 -5.00
CA GLU A 7 -8.53 -17.84 -4.79
C GLU A 7 -7.34 -17.04 -5.29
N ILE A 8 -7.46 -16.49 -6.49
CA ILE A 8 -6.41 -15.65 -7.07
C ILE A 8 -6.20 -14.41 -6.21
N GLY A 9 -7.29 -13.80 -5.80
CA GLY A 9 -7.23 -12.58 -4.98
C GLY A 9 -6.59 -12.81 -3.63
N LEU A 10 -6.89 -13.95 -3.01
CA LEU A 10 -6.31 -14.28 -1.71
C LEU A 10 -4.79 -14.44 -1.83
N GLU A 11 -4.32 -15.08 -2.88
CA GLU A 11 -2.88 -15.20 -3.11
C GLU A 11 -2.23 -13.82 -3.29
N GLN A 12 -2.85 -12.94 -4.06
CA GLN A 12 -2.32 -11.60 -4.28
C GLN A 12 -2.33 -10.79 -2.98
N LEU A 13 -3.41 -10.89 -2.21
CA LEU A 13 -3.50 -10.19 -0.94
C LEU A 13 -2.37 -10.62 0.00
N GLN A 14 -2.13 -11.91 0.07
CA GLN A 14 -1.09 -12.45 0.95
C GLN A 14 0.31 -12.04 0.48
N GLU A 15 0.54 -12.03 -0.82
CA GLU A 15 1.82 -11.64 -1.38
C GLU A 15 2.13 -10.17 -1.12
N ILE A 16 1.14 -9.30 -1.29
CA ILE A 16 1.33 -7.87 -1.19
C ILE A 16 1.23 -7.39 0.25
N ASP A 17 0.12 -7.70 0.91
CA ASP A 17 -0.18 -7.15 2.23
C ASP A 17 0.13 -8.08 3.40
N GLY A 18 0.27 -9.36 3.14
CA GLY A 18 0.59 -10.33 4.18
C GLY A 18 -0.38 -10.27 5.35
N ALA A 19 0.15 -10.28 6.54
CA ALA A 19 -0.67 -10.29 7.77
C ALA A 19 -1.53 -9.04 7.90
N SER A 20 -1.05 -7.90 7.41
CA SER A 20 -1.84 -6.66 7.47
C SER A 20 -3.11 -6.77 6.66
N GLY A 21 -3.03 -7.37 5.48
CA GLY A 21 -4.21 -7.55 4.63
C GLY A 21 -5.20 -8.52 5.25
N GLU A 22 -4.69 -9.63 5.78
CA GLU A 22 -5.55 -10.59 6.44
C GLU A 22 -6.27 -9.99 7.64
N LYS A 23 -5.59 -9.12 8.38
CA LYS A 23 -6.17 -8.46 9.53
C LYS A 23 -7.34 -7.56 9.12
N VAL A 24 -7.23 -6.86 8.00
CA VAL A 24 -8.33 -6.05 7.49
C VAL A 24 -9.55 -6.91 7.22
N ILE A 25 -9.34 -8.06 6.56
CA ILE A 25 -10.45 -8.96 6.24
C ILE A 25 -11.09 -9.50 7.52
N GLN A 26 -10.28 -9.91 8.50
CA GLN A 26 -10.78 -10.42 9.77
C GLN A 26 -11.61 -9.38 10.50
N THR A 27 -11.20 -8.13 10.45
CA THR A 27 -11.91 -7.04 11.12
C THR A 27 -13.32 -6.86 10.55
N LEU A 28 -13.54 -7.26 9.30
CA LEU A 28 -14.84 -7.12 8.66
C LEU A 28 -15.78 -8.30 8.90
N GLU A 29 -15.27 -9.40 9.40
CA GLU A 29 -16.06 -10.64 9.49
C GLU A 29 -17.33 -10.51 10.32
N ASP A 30 -17.28 -9.70 11.37
CA ASP A 30 -18.42 -9.56 12.28
C ASP A 30 -19.40 -8.46 11.90
N ILE A 31 -19.08 -7.69 10.87
CA ILE A 31 -19.95 -6.58 10.48
C ILE A 31 -20.29 -6.59 8.99
N ALA A 32 -19.36 -6.94 8.15
CA ALA A 32 -19.56 -6.88 6.70
C ALA A 32 -18.66 -7.88 5.99
N PRO A 33 -18.90 -9.19 6.18
CA PRO A 33 -18.02 -10.18 5.54
C PRO A 33 -18.01 -10.11 4.02
N ASP A 34 -19.13 -9.69 3.41
CA ASP A 34 -19.19 -9.54 1.96
C ASP A 34 -18.22 -8.47 1.47
N LEU A 35 -18.02 -7.43 2.26
CA LEU A 35 -17.08 -6.38 1.89
C LEU A 35 -15.65 -6.94 1.80
N GLY A 36 -15.29 -7.82 2.73
CA GLY A 36 -14.01 -8.50 2.66
C GLY A 36 -13.87 -9.35 1.40
N GLU A 37 -14.95 -10.05 1.02
CA GLU A 37 -14.94 -10.83 -0.22
C GLU A 37 -14.78 -9.95 -1.44
N TYR A 38 -15.45 -8.79 -1.48
CA TYR A 38 -15.29 -7.86 -2.61
C TYR A 38 -13.86 -7.35 -2.70
N ILE A 39 -13.23 -7.07 -1.58
CA ILE A 39 -11.83 -6.65 -1.57
C ILE A 39 -10.96 -7.76 -2.19
N ILE A 40 -11.14 -8.98 -1.73
CA ILE A 40 -10.34 -10.10 -2.22
C ILE A 40 -10.62 -10.38 -3.70
N GLU A 41 -11.89 -10.47 -4.08
CA GLU A 41 -12.24 -10.85 -5.44
C GLU A 41 -11.99 -9.75 -6.46
N PHE A 42 -12.44 -8.54 -6.16
CA PHE A 42 -12.33 -7.48 -7.15
C PHE A 42 -10.97 -6.80 -7.09
N ALA A 43 -10.60 -6.25 -5.95
CA ALA A 43 -9.37 -5.46 -5.90
C ALA A 43 -8.15 -6.34 -6.16
N PHE A 44 -8.03 -7.45 -5.47
CA PHE A 44 -6.86 -8.30 -5.60
C PHE A 44 -7.03 -9.35 -6.69
N GLY A 45 -8.20 -9.91 -6.83
CA GLY A 45 -8.46 -10.96 -7.82
C GLY A 45 -8.55 -10.42 -9.24
N ASP A 46 -9.32 -9.36 -9.44
CA ASP A 46 -9.54 -8.85 -10.80
C ASP A 46 -8.54 -7.76 -11.19
N ILE A 47 -8.11 -6.91 -10.25
CA ILE A 47 -7.29 -5.75 -10.60
C ILE A 47 -5.80 -6.00 -10.38
N TYR A 48 -5.40 -6.34 -9.17
CA TYR A 48 -3.97 -6.53 -8.89
C TYR A 48 -3.35 -7.69 -9.64
N SER A 49 -4.15 -8.67 -10.03
CA SER A 49 -3.64 -9.82 -10.75
C SER A 49 -3.51 -9.58 -12.26
N ARG A 50 -3.92 -8.40 -12.74
CA ARG A 50 -3.80 -8.09 -14.18
C ARG A 50 -2.34 -7.99 -14.57
N GLN A 51 -2.05 -8.36 -15.81
CA GLN A 51 -0.74 -8.12 -16.40
C GLN A 51 -0.71 -6.68 -16.91
N GLY A 52 0.37 -6.17 -17.28
CA GLY A 52 0.47 -4.81 -17.79
C GLY A 52 1.20 -3.86 -16.87
N LEU A 53 1.08 -4.06 -15.57
CA LEU A 53 1.86 -3.32 -14.59
C LEU A 53 2.42 -4.31 -13.59
N SER A 54 3.63 -4.05 -13.10
CA SER A 54 4.21 -4.88 -12.04
C SER A 54 3.50 -4.58 -10.72
N LEU A 55 3.67 -5.44 -9.74
CA LEU A 55 3.13 -5.18 -8.41
C LEU A 55 3.72 -3.90 -7.82
N GLN A 56 5.00 -3.64 -8.08
CA GLN A 56 5.63 -2.41 -7.62
C GLN A 56 4.97 -1.18 -8.23
N GLU A 57 4.73 -1.20 -9.54
CA GLU A 57 4.05 -0.10 -10.20
C GLU A 57 2.64 0.09 -9.65
N ARG A 58 1.93 -1.00 -9.40
CA ARG A 58 0.58 -0.93 -8.84
C ARG A 58 0.59 -0.33 -7.44
N GLU A 59 1.56 -0.69 -6.62
CA GLU A 59 1.65 -0.12 -5.27
C GLU A 59 2.03 1.37 -5.29
N VAL A 60 2.89 1.80 -6.19
CA VAL A 60 3.20 3.23 -6.34
C VAL A 60 1.93 4.00 -6.70
N ILE A 61 1.13 3.46 -7.62
CA ILE A 61 -0.14 4.08 -7.99
C ILE A 61 -1.09 4.11 -6.81
N THR A 62 -1.15 3.02 -6.06
CA THR A 62 -2.05 2.89 -4.92
C THR A 62 -1.73 3.91 -3.83
N ILE A 63 -0.47 3.99 -3.40
CA ILE A 63 -0.11 4.93 -2.34
C ILE A 63 -0.25 6.38 -2.81
N THR A 64 0.00 6.64 -4.07
CA THR A 64 -0.21 7.98 -4.65
C THR A 64 -1.70 8.35 -4.63
N SER A 65 -2.55 7.41 -5.02
CA SER A 65 -4.00 7.63 -5.03
C SER A 65 -4.53 7.90 -3.63
N LEU A 66 -4.10 7.10 -2.66
CA LEU A 66 -4.56 7.24 -1.28
C LEU A 66 -4.10 8.56 -0.66
N LEU A 67 -2.85 8.94 -0.92
CA LEU A 67 -2.32 10.20 -0.45
C LEU A 67 -3.12 11.36 -1.03
N THR A 68 -3.41 11.29 -2.32
CA THR A 68 -4.12 12.35 -3.03
C THR A 68 -5.55 12.52 -2.51
N LEU A 69 -6.23 11.41 -2.22
CA LEU A 69 -7.58 11.48 -1.64
C LEU A 69 -7.56 12.17 -0.28
N GLY A 70 -6.59 11.85 0.53
CA GLY A 70 -6.53 12.35 1.90
C GLY A 70 -7.53 11.65 2.81
N GLY A 71 -7.25 11.63 4.09
CA GLY A 71 -8.12 10.96 5.03
C GLY A 71 -8.07 9.45 4.95
N CYS A 72 -7.08 8.89 4.26
CA CYS A 72 -6.95 7.45 4.05
C CYS A 72 -5.72 6.90 4.76
N GLU A 73 -5.35 7.48 5.90
CA GLU A 73 -4.14 7.07 6.61
C GLU A 73 -4.13 5.59 7.00
N PRO A 74 -5.24 5.00 7.47
CA PRO A 74 -5.23 3.56 7.75
C PRO A 74 -4.93 2.71 6.51
N GLN A 75 -5.48 3.09 5.35
CA GLN A 75 -5.23 2.36 4.11
C GLN A 75 -3.82 2.61 3.61
N LEU A 76 -3.29 3.83 3.81
CA LEU A 76 -1.90 4.12 3.50
C LEU A 76 -0.97 3.24 4.32
N GLU A 77 -1.27 3.03 5.59
CA GLU A 77 -0.45 2.16 6.43
C GLU A 77 -0.37 0.76 5.83
N VAL A 78 -1.51 0.20 5.42
CA VAL A 78 -1.54 -1.13 4.79
C VAL A 78 -0.70 -1.14 3.52
N HIS A 79 -0.86 -0.15 2.67
CA HIS A 79 -0.22 -0.18 1.35
C HIS A 79 1.22 0.32 1.35
N ILE A 80 1.66 1.09 2.32
CA ILE A 80 3.08 1.35 2.49
C ILE A 80 3.77 0.05 2.91
N ASN A 81 3.16 -0.71 3.82
CA ASN A 81 3.68 -2.04 4.15
C ASN A 81 3.69 -2.94 2.92
N GLY A 82 2.61 -2.92 2.14
CA GLY A 82 2.54 -3.68 0.90
C GLY A 82 3.62 -3.28 -0.10
N SER A 83 3.89 -1.98 -0.20
CA SER A 83 4.95 -1.47 -1.08
C SER A 83 6.31 -2.04 -0.68
N LEU A 84 6.60 -2.03 0.61
CA LEU A 84 7.85 -2.62 1.12
C LEU A 84 7.90 -4.11 0.85
N ASN A 85 6.76 -4.80 1.05
CA ASN A 85 6.70 -6.25 0.84
C ASN A 85 7.00 -6.65 -0.60
N VAL A 86 6.64 -5.83 -1.57
CA VAL A 86 6.92 -6.15 -2.98
C VAL A 86 8.25 -5.56 -3.46
N GLY A 87 9.05 -5.03 -2.55
CA GLY A 87 10.42 -4.65 -2.86
C GLY A 87 10.67 -3.19 -3.19
N ILE A 88 9.71 -2.32 -2.92
CA ILE A 88 9.95 -0.88 -3.08
C ILE A 88 10.73 -0.39 -1.87
N SER A 89 11.81 0.34 -2.10
CA SER A 89 12.64 0.81 -1.00
C SER A 89 11.97 1.97 -0.24
N PRO A 90 12.34 2.17 1.03
CA PRO A 90 11.85 3.32 1.78
C PRO A 90 12.16 4.64 1.07
N GLU A 91 13.34 4.76 0.48
CA GLU A 91 13.72 5.96 -0.25
C GLU A 91 12.78 6.22 -1.42
N LYS A 92 12.40 5.17 -2.14
CA LYS A 92 11.52 5.31 -3.28
C LYS A 92 10.10 5.71 -2.87
N ILE A 93 9.65 5.22 -1.73
CA ILE A 93 8.36 5.63 -1.18
C ILE A 93 8.36 7.14 -0.89
N ILE A 94 9.41 7.61 -0.25
CA ILE A 94 9.53 9.03 0.08
C ILE A 94 9.62 9.87 -1.21
N GLU A 95 10.40 9.41 -2.20
CA GLU A 95 10.48 10.12 -3.48
C GLU A 95 9.12 10.19 -4.16
N THR A 96 8.33 9.14 -4.07
CA THR A 96 6.97 9.13 -4.61
C THR A 96 6.14 10.24 -3.96
N PHE A 97 6.23 10.38 -2.63
CA PHE A 97 5.49 11.40 -1.92
C PHE A 97 5.98 12.81 -2.28
N ILE A 98 7.28 12.98 -2.39
CA ILE A 98 7.85 14.27 -2.77
C ILE A 98 7.35 14.69 -4.15
N GLN A 99 7.29 13.77 -5.09
CA GLN A 99 6.79 14.06 -6.43
C GLN A 99 5.35 14.57 -6.41
N CYS A 100 4.57 14.20 -5.40
CA CYS A 100 3.18 14.63 -5.30
C CYS A 100 3.02 16.07 -4.83
N ILE A 101 4.03 16.66 -4.18
CA ILE A 101 3.92 18.00 -3.58
C ILE A 101 3.40 19.05 -4.55
N PRO A 102 3.95 19.18 -5.79
CA PRO A 102 3.49 20.23 -6.69
C PRO A 102 2.02 20.11 -7.10
N TYR A 103 1.43 18.93 -6.95
CA TYR A 103 0.08 18.66 -7.44
C TYR A 103 -0.95 18.52 -6.34
N VAL A 104 -0.52 18.12 -5.16
CA VAL A 104 -1.42 17.79 -4.06
C VAL A 104 -1.27 18.74 -2.88
N GLY A 105 -0.08 19.28 -2.68
CA GLY A 105 0.20 20.22 -1.60
C GLY A 105 0.81 19.54 -0.38
N PHE A 106 1.38 20.37 0.49
CA PHE A 106 2.11 19.88 1.66
C PHE A 106 1.29 19.10 2.68
N PRO A 107 0.06 19.54 3.04
CA PRO A 107 -0.62 18.86 4.15
C PRO A 107 -0.84 17.37 3.91
N LYS A 108 -1.30 17.00 2.74
CA LYS A 108 -1.55 15.58 2.42
C LYS A 108 -0.26 14.79 2.34
N VAL A 109 0.79 15.40 1.79
CA VAL A 109 2.10 14.74 1.69
C VAL A 109 2.70 14.56 3.07
N LEU A 110 2.57 15.55 3.95
CA LEU A 110 3.04 15.42 5.32
C LEU A 110 2.34 14.29 6.04
N ASN A 111 1.02 14.20 5.91
CA ASN A 111 0.27 13.14 6.57
C ASN A 111 0.74 11.75 6.11
N ALA A 112 0.95 11.58 4.81
CA ALA A 112 1.45 10.32 4.27
C ALA A 112 2.87 10.02 4.76
N THR A 113 3.70 11.05 4.83
CA THR A 113 5.10 10.90 5.27
C THR A 113 5.15 10.48 6.73
N PHE A 114 4.26 11.00 7.57
CA PHE A 114 4.21 10.59 8.98
C PHE A 114 3.78 9.12 9.13
N VAL A 115 2.88 8.65 8.28
CA VAL A 115 2.52 7.23 8.27
C VAL A 115 3.74 6.39 7.88
N ALA A 116 4.46 6.80 6.84
CA ALA A 116 5.66 6.09 6.42
C ALA A 116 6.71 6.05 7.52
N LYS A 117 6.89 7.18 8.22
CA LYS A 117 7.86 7.27 9.31
C LYS A 117 7.57 6.24 10.40
N LYS A 118 6.31 6.11 10.77
CA LYS A 118 5.88 5.13 11.77
C LYS A 118 6.22 3.71 11.32
N ILE A 119 5.89 3.39 10.07
CA ILE A 119 6.12 2.04 9.53
C ILE A 119 7.61 1.74 9.44
N PHE A 120 8.41 2.69 8.96
CA PHE A 120 9.84 2.49 8.85
C PHE A 120 10.45 2.24 10.22
N SER A 121 9.99 2.97 11.23
CA SER A 121 10.43 2.77 12.59
C SER A 121 10.06 1.38 13.11
N GLU A 122 8.83 0.95 12.87
CA GLU A 122 8.37 -0.36 13.31
C GLU A 122 9.14 -1.49 12.67
N ARG A 123 9.60 -1.29 11.44
CA ARG A 123 10.37 -2.31 10.71
C ARG A 123 11.88 -2.14 10.88
N ASN A 124 12.31 -1.17 11.68
CA ASN A 124 13.73 -0.87 11.88
C ASN A 124 14.44 -0.55 10.57
N LEU A 125 13.77 0.20 9.70
CA LEU A 125 14.35 0.62 8.43
C LEU A 125 14.96 1.99 8.60
N ILE A 126 16.20 2.14 8.09
CA ILE A 126 16.91 3.40 8.14
C ILE A 126 17.06 3.89 6.71
N LEU A 127 16.66 5.14 6.48
CA LEU A 127 16.83 5.74 5.17
C LEU A 127 18.31 5.92 4.87
N GLY A 128 18.64 5.85 3.61
CA GLY A 128 20.03 5.89 3.18
C GLY A 128 20.74 7.09 3.69
N SER A 129 21.82 6.83 4.39
CA SER A 129 22.57 7.88 4.98
C SER A 129 23.51 8.50 3.97
N ASN A 130 23.56 7.98 2.81
CA ASN A 130 24.51 8.44 1.85
C ASN A 130 23.90 9.37 0.89
N THR A 131 22.83 9.96 1.27
CA THR A 131 22.12 10.68 0.31
C THR A 131 22.67 12.01 0.01
N ASN A 132 23.55 12.46 0.77
CA ASN A 132 24.02 13.73 0.63
C ASN A 132 24.83 14.00 -0.53
N ASP A 133 24.91 13.22 -1.37
CA ASP A 133 25.79 13.25 -2.42
C ASP A 133 25.77 14.36 -3.32
N GLY A 134 25.81 15.44 -2.94
CA GLY A 134 26.11 16.43 -3.86
C GLY A 134 24.99 17.18 -4.40
N ARG A 135 24.02 17.25 -3.75
CA ARG A 135 22.99 18.12 -4.18
C ARG A 135 23.14 19.53 -3.81
#